data_c2bf3ec5f813951c9d1259cc51e83534
#
_entry.id   c2bf3ec5f813951c9d1259cc51e83534
#
_cell.length_a   1.000
_cell.length_b   1.000
_cell.length_c   1.000
_cell.angle_alpha   90.00
_cell.angle_beta   90.00
_cell.angle_gamma   90.00
#
_symmetry.space_group_name_H-M   'P 1'
#
loop_
_entity.id
_entity.type
_entity.pdbx_description
1 polymer ?
#
loop_
_entity_poly.entity_id
_entity_poly.type
_entity_poly.pdbx_seq_one_letter_code
_entity_poly.pdbx_strand_id
1 'polypeptide(L)'
;MVSERRLYNTDHQDVSNGYRDRRVCHGGKIFELRVPRSRNSNFYPMLLGVLKDQEEEAQKLVSSLYCSGLTTEQVGKIYEQFYGKHYSKSQVSRLLTTAREDVSLWLNRGLEHRYPILYIDATYVLTRRDNAVSNEAYYTVLGVREDRTREVLTVVNFPTESATNWKEVFEDIKARGVDTIDLLVCDGLCGIENTLAATFPSADLQLCTVHLITLFRYIGAVFFTLLIVFLFVNKAFTVSEHHKN
;
A
#
# COMPACT_ATOMS: atom_id res chain seq x y z
N MET A 1 -4.90 -22.20 -35.93
CA MET A 1 -5.84 -21.09 -36.22
C MET A 1 -6.76 -21.31 -37.43
N VAL A 2 -6.27 -21.65 -38.61
CA VAL A 2 -7.16 -21.82 -39.81
C VAL A 2 -8.04 -23.06 -39.68
N SER A 3 -7.46 -24.20 -39.32
CA SER A 3 -8.18 -25.46 -39.06
C SER A 3 -9.15 -25.32 -37.89
N GLU A 4 -8.77 -24.66 -36.84
CA GLU A 4 -9.61 -24.32 -35.67
C GLU A 4 -10.85 -23.50 -36.10
N ARG A 5 -10.66 -22.46 -36.93
CA ARG A 5 -11.78 -21.68 -37.48
C ARG A 5 -12.71 -22.56 -38.31
N ARG A 6 -12.18 -23.48 -39.11
CA ARG A 6 -13.03 -24.38 -39.92
C ARG A 6 -13.90 -25.25 -39.05
N LEU A 7 -13.36 -25.87 -38.00
CA LEU A 7 -14.12 -26.64 -37.02
C LEU A 7 -15.16 -25.77 -36.34
N TYR A 8 -14.76 -24.62 -35.81
CA TYR A 8 -15.71 -23.68 -35.20
C TYR A 8 -16.88 -23.32 -36.12
N ASN A 9 -16.59 -22.98 -37.39
CA ASN A 9 -17.64 -22.60 -38.36
C ASN A 9 -18.59 -23.76 -38.65
N THR A 10 -18.11 -25.00 -38.67
CA THR A 10 -18.95 -26.19 -38.87
C THR A 10 -19.87 -26.37 -37.68
N ASP A 11 -19.34 -26.29 -36.45
CA ASP A 11 -20.12 -26.52 -35.23
C ASP A 11 -21.16 -25.41 -34.95
N HIS A 12 -20.86 -24.17 -35.37
CA HIS A 12 -21.72 -23.01 -35.10
C HIS A 12 -22.47 -22.48 -36.33
N GLN A 13 -22.44 -23.21 -37.45
CA GLN A 13 -23.07 -22.81 -38.73
C GLN A 13 -22.62 -21.38 -39.16
N ASP A 14 -21.38 -21.03 -38.90
CA ASP A 14 -20.78 -19.74 -39.24
C ASP A 14 -19.96 -19.82 -40.54
N VAL A 15 -19.61 -18.70 -41.10
CA VAL A 15 -18.85 -18.62 -42.32
C VAL A 15 -17.57 -17.79 -42.16
N SER A 16 -16.59 -18.13 -42.96
CA SER A 16 -15.30 -17.43 -42.96
C SER A 16 -15.44 -15.96 -43.40
N ASN A 17 -14.84 -15.04 -42.67
CA ASN A 17 -14.86 -13.61 -42.98
C ASN A 17 -13.42 -13.03 -43.04
N GLY A 18 -12.62 -13.58 -43.92
CA GLY A 18 -11.25 -13.10 -44.16
C GLY A 18 -10.30 -13.23 -42.97
N TYR A 19 -9.40 -12.26 -42.85
CA TYR A 19 -8.36 -12.21 -41.83
C TYR A 19 -8.24 -10.79 -41.30
N ARG A 20 -7.64 -10.67 -40.11
CA ARG A 20 -7.16 -9.39 -39.56
C ARG A 20 -5.70 -9.54 -39.14
N ASP A 21 -4.93 -8.53 -39.35
CA ASP A 21 -3.53 -8.49 -38.86
C ASP A 21 -3.55 -8.01 -37.39
N ARG A 22 -2.78 -8.69 -36.57
CA ARG A 22 -2.65 -8.38 -35.15
C ARG A 22 -1.19 -8.44 -34.75
N ARG A 23 -0.71 -7.41 -34.08
CA ARG A 23 0.63 -7.41 -33.48
C ARG A 23 0.53 -7.99 -32.08
N VAL A 24 1.33 -9.01 -31.82
CA VAL A 24 1.44 -9.67 -30.52
C VAL A 24 2.90 -9.62 -30.09
N CYS A 25 3.14 -9.16 -28.88
CA CYS A 25 4.47 -9.14 -28.29
C CYS A 25 4.66 -10.38 -27.42
N HIS A 26 5.63 -11.23 -27.74
CA HIS A 26 5.96 -12.40 -26.94
C HIS A 26 7.48 -12.60 -26.92
N GLY A 27 8.06 -12.83 -25.72
CA GLY A 27 9.51 -13.02 -25.55
C GLY A 27 10.35 -11.83 -26.04
N GLY A 28 9.86 -10.60 -25.89
CA GLY A 28 10.55 -9.38 -26.37
C GLY A 28 10.52 -9.15 -27.88
N LYS A 29 9.88 -10.04 -28.63
CA LYS A 29 9.72 -9.92 -30.08
C LYS A 29 8.29 -9.58 -30.45
N ILE A 30 8.12 -8.75 -31.47
CA ILE A 30 6.82 -8.43 -32.05
C ILE A 30 6.56 -9.42 -33.19
N PHE A 31 5.46 -10.15 -33.07
CA PHE A 31 4.97 -11.05 -34.12
C PHE A 31 3.76 -10.40 -34.79
N GLU A 32 3.74 -10.37 -36.08
CA GLU A 32 2.55 -10.02 -36.84
C GLU A 32 1.79 -11.32 -37.18
N LEU A 33 0.62 -11.46 -36.57
CA LEU A 33 -0.22 -12.63 -36.73
C LEU A 33 -1.40 -12.29 -37.64
N ARG A 34 -1.54 -13.07 -38.69
CA ARG A 34 -2.72 -13.02 -39.56
C ARG A 34 -3.82 -13.91 -39.00
N VAL A 35 -4.72 -13.29 -38.21
CA VAL A 35 -5.77 -13.96 -37.45
C VAL A 35 -7.01 -14.19 -38.31
N PRO A 36 -7.44 -15.44 -38.53
CA PRO A 36 -8.65 -15.73 -39.30
C PRO A 36 -9.90 -15.25 -38.54
N ARG A 37 -10.92 -14.81 -39.29
CA ARG A 37 -12.18 -14.30 -38.74
C ARG A 37 -13.35 -15.12 -39.23
N SER A 38 -14.37 -15.22 -38.39
CA SER A 38 -15.73 -15.69 -38.72
C SER A 38 -16.70 -14.52 -38.82
N ARG A 39 -17.79 -14.66 -39.55
CA ARG A 39 -18.73 -13.56 -39.83
C ARG A 39 -19.39 -13.04 -38.56
N ASN A 40 -19.79 -13.92 -37.65
CA ASN A 40 -20.46 -13.57 -36.39
C ASN A 40 -19.45 -13.08 -35.31
N SER A 41 -18.15 -12.95 -35.66
CA SER A 41 -17.08 -12.40 -34.82
C SER A 41 -16.83 -13.11 -33.49
N ASN A 42 -17.44 -14.26 -33.22
CA ASN A 42 -17.33 -15.00 -31.96
C ASN A 42 -16.17 -16.00 -31.94
N PHE A 43 -15.52 -16.25 -33.10
CA PHE A 43 -14.37 -17.13 -33.14
C PHE A 43 -13.14 -16.45 -32.53
N TYR A 44 -12.56 -17.09 -31.54
CA TYR A 44 -11.33 -16.66 -30.87
C TYR A 44 -10.29 -17.79 -30.92
N PRO A 45 -9.17 -17.64 -31.64
CA PRO A 45 -8.14 -18.68 -31.74
C PRO A 45 -7.52 -18.99 -30.37
N MET A 46 -7.33 -20.28 -30.06
CA MET A 46 -6.69 -20.75 -28.82
C MET A 46 -5.33 -20.08 -28.60
N LEU A 47 -4.52 -19.93 -29.65
CA LEU A 47 -3.22 -19.26 -29.56
C LEU A 47 -3.33 -17.84 -28.95
N LEU A 48 -4.35 -17.08 -29.33
CA LEU A 48 -4.55 -15.75 -28.74
C LEU A 48 -5.03 -15.82 -27.30
N GLY A 49 -5.75 -16.86 -26.90
CA GLY A 49 -6.10 -17.15 -25.52
C GLY A 49 -4.84 -17.38 -24.68
N VAL A 50 -4.01 -18.32 -25.08
CA VAL A 50 -2.74 -18.64 -24.40
C VAL A 50 -1.84 -17.41 -24.25
N LEU A 51 -1.74 -16.57 -25.29
CA LEU A 51 -0.93 -15.34 -25.22
C LEU A 51 -1.54 -14.30 -24.28
N LYS A 52 -2.85 -14.24 -24.16
CA LYS A 52 -3.55 -13.36 -23.22
C LYS A 52 -3.37 -13.85 -21.78
N ASP A 53 -3.52 -15.14 -21.53
CA ASP A 53 -3.35 -15.75 -20.22
C ASP A 53 -1.92 -15.50 -19.68
N GLN A 54 -0.91 -15.62 -20.55
CA GLN A 54 0.47 -15.29 -20.19
C GLN A 54 0.66 -13.81 -19.84
N GLU A 55 -0.09 -12.90 -20.45
CA GLU A 55 -0.04 -11.48 -20.11
C GLU A 55 -0.67 -11.21 -18.74
N GLU A 56 -1.77 -11.88 -18.42
CA GLU A 56 -2.42 -11.79 -17.10
C GLU A 56 -1.53 -12.39 -15.99
N GLU A 57 -0.87 -13.53 -16.24
CA GLU A 57 0.10 -14.09 -15.32
C GLU A 57 1.30 -13.16 -15.08
N ALA A 58 1.77 -12.52 -16.16
CA ALA A 58 2.84 -11.54 -16.08
C ALA A 58 2.44 -10.32 -15.22
N GLN A 59 1.21 -9.83 -15.36
CA GLN A 59 0.68 -8.74 -14.54
C GLN A 59 0.60 -9.13 -13.06
N LYS A 60 0.10 -10.33 -12.75
CA LYS A 60 0.05 -10.85 -11.38
C LYS A 60 1.45 -10.97 -10.77
N LEU A 61 2.43 -11.46 -11.53
CA LEU A 61 3.82 -11.55 -11.07
C LEU A 61 4.41 -10.16 -10.80
N VAL A 62 4.24 -9.21 -11.72
CA VAL A 62 4.72 -7.82 -11.56
C VAL A 62 4.11 -7.19 -10.29
N SER A 63 2.81 -7.35 -10.10
CA SER A 63 2.10 -6.83 -8.91
C SER A 63 2.63 -7.47 -7.63
N SER A 64 2.81 -8.80 -7.61
CA SER A 64 3.33 -9.52 -6.46
C SER A 64 4.74 -9.08 -6.08
N LEU A 65 5.64 -8.94 -7.05
CA LEU A 65 7.01 -8.48 -6.82
C LEU A 65 7.04 -7.04 -6.28
N TYR A 66 6.21 -6.16 -6.82
CA TYR A 66 6.11 -4.78 -6.36
C TYR A 66 5.54 -4.69 -4.93
N CYS A 67 4.47 -5.43 -4.63
CA CYS A 67 3.90 -5.52 -3.27
C CYS A 67 4.87 -6.13 -2.26
N SER A 68 5.83 -6.93 -2.72
CA SER A 68 6.94 -7.45 -1.90
C SER A 68 8.05 -6.42 -1.64
N GLY A 69 7.87 -5.17 -2.08
CA GLY A 69 8.77 -4.06 -1.80
C GLY A 69 9.85 -3.79 -2.87
N LEU A 70 9.79 -4.46 -4.02
CA LEU A 70 10.75 -4.20 -5.10
C LEU A 70 10.39 -2.91 -5.84
N THR A 71 11.40 -2.17 -6.24
CA THR A 71 11.21 -0.98 -7.09
C THR A 71 10.81 -1.37 -8.51
N THR A 72 10.16 -0.47 -9.25
CA THR A 72 9.78 -0.70 -10.65
C THR A 72 10.96 -1.06 -11.55
N GLU A 73 12.17 -0.59 -11.22
CA GLU A 73 13.40 -0.95 -11.92
C GLU A 73 13.83 -2.39 -11.64
N GLN A 74 13.79 -2.81 -10.36
CA GLN A 74 14.10 -4.18 -9.96
C GLN A 74 13.11 -5.17 -10.55
N VAL A 75 11.82 -4.85 -10.52
CA VAL A 75 10.77 -5.66 -11.16
C VAL A 75 11.03 -5.82 -12.66
N GLY A 76 11.38 -4.73 -13.35
CA GLY A 76 11.72 -4.76 -14.78
C GLY A 76 12.93 -5.66 -15.07
N LYS A 77 13.99 -5.60 -14.26
CA LYS A 77 15.19 -6.44 -14.38
C LYS A 77 14.89 -7.93 -14.16
N ILE A 78 14.13 -8.25 -13.11
CA ILE A 78 13.72 -9.63 -12.82
C ILE A 78 12.90 -10.17 -13.99
N TYR A 79 11.93 -9.40 -14.47
CA TYR A 79 11.08 -9.81 -15.55
C TYR A 79 11.88 -10.09 -16.85
N GLU A 80 12.87 -9.25 -17.15
CA GLU A 80 13.79 -9.45 -18.28
C GLU A 80 14.60 -10.73 -18.14
N GLN A 81 15.09 -11.04 -16.94
CA GLN A 81 15.86 -12.24 -16.67
C GLN A 81 15.06 -13.53 -16.90
N PHE A 82 13.79 -13.56 -16.45
CA PHE A 82 12.97 -14.77 -16.52
C PHE A 82 12.20 -14.93 -17.84
N TYR A 83 11.77 -13.82 -18.43
CA TYR A 83 10.91 -13.83 -19.61
C TYR A 83 11.59 -13.29 -20.88
N GLY A 84 12.86 -12.86 -20.78
CA GLY A 84 13.62 -12.29 -21.92
C GLY A 84 13.01 -11.00 -22.48
N LYS A 85 12.12 -10.33 -21.74
CA LYS A 85 11.39 -9.14 -22.17
C LYS A 85 11.71 -7.98 -21.24
N HIS A 86 12.30 -6.94 -21.78
CA HIS A 86 12.58 -5.73 -21.03
C HIS A 86 11.28 -4.91 -20.82
N TYR A 87 10.94 -4.64 -19.58
CA TYR A 87 9.92 -3.66 -19.22
C TYR A 87 10.56 -2.38 -18.71
N SER A 88 10.26 -1.27 -19.38
CA SER A 88 10.64 0.05 -18.86
C SER A 88 9.88 0.38 -17.58
N LYS A 89 10.41 1.29 -16.76
CA LYS A 89 9.74 1.77 -15.53
C LYS A 89 8.28 2.20 -15.79
N SER A 90 8.03 2.86 -16.92
CA SER A 90 6.68 3.29 -17.30
C SER A 90 5.75 2.13 -17.70
N GLN A 91 6.28 1.07 -18.28
CA GLN A 91 5.50 -0.14 -18.57
C GLN A 91 5.16 -0.90 -17.29
N VAL A 92 6.12 -1.09 -16.38
CA VAL A 92 5.84 -1.66 -15.04
C VAL A 92 4.79 -0.83 -14.31
N SER A 93 4.93 0.51 -14.31
CA SER A 93 3.95 1.39 -13.67
C SER A 93 2.53 1.26 -14.26
N ARG A 94 2.40 1.03 -15.56
CA ARG A 94 1.09 0.77 -16.21
C ARG A 94 0.51 -0.59 -15.81
N LEU A 95 1.34 -1.63 -15.71
CA LEU A 95 0.89 -2.94 -15.25
C LEU A 95 0.38 -2.91 -13.80
N LEU A 96 0.90 -1.98 -12.98
CA LEU A 96 0.45 -1.76 -11.61
C LEU A 96 -0.86 -0.95 -11.49
N THR A 97 -1.44 -0.47 -12.59
CA THR A 97 -2.69 0.30 -12.55
C THR A 97 -3.83 -0.55 -11.96
N THR A 98 -3.94 -1.81 -12.37
CA THR A 98 -4.93 -2.76 -11.81
C THR A 98 -4.75 -2.93 -10.30
N ALA A 99 -3.51 -3.06 -9.82
CA ALA A 99 -3.24 -3.16 -8.38
C ALA A 99 -3.67 -1.88 -7.62
N ARG A 100 -3.59 -0.71 -8.23
CA ARG A 100 -4.09 0.54 -7.64
C ARG A 100 -5.62 0.57 -7.55
N GLU A 101 -6.28 0.05 -8.58
CA GLU A 101 -7.75 -0.10 -8.58
C GLU A 101 -8.20 -1.06 -7.47
N ASP A 102 -7.53 -2.21 -7.33
CA ASP A 102 -7.77 -3.17 -6.25
C ASP A 102 -7.57 -2.55 -4.87
N VAL A 103 -6.50 -1.76 -4.67
CA VAL A 103 -6.27 -1.02 -3.42
C VAL A 103 -7.37 0.01 -3.18
N SER A 104 -7.81 0.72 -4.20
CA SER A 104 -8.91 1.69 -4.08
C SER A 104 -10.22 1.00 -3.70
N LEU A 105 -10.55 -0.12 -4.33
CA LEU A 105 -11.73 -0.92 -3.97
C LEU A 105 -11.64 -1.44 -2.53
N TRP A 106 -10.46 -1.90 -2.13
CA TRP A 106 -10.22 -2.38 -0.77
C TRP A 106 -10.35 -1.26 0.27
N LEU A 107 -9.83 -0.06 0.01
CA LEU A 107 -9.95 1.10 0.89
C LEU A 107 -11.41 1.56 1.05
N ASN A 108 -12.25 1.37 0.03
CA ASN A 108 -13.66 1.77 0.05
C ASN A 108 -14.64 0.63 0.41
N ARG A 109 -14.13 -0.55 0.80
CA ARG A 109 -14.98 -1.67 1.18
C ARG A 109 -15.81 -1.37 2.44
N GLY A 110 -16.94 -2.04 2.57
CA GLY A 110 -17.71 -2.07 3.81
C GLY A 110 -16.88 -2.66 4.97
N LEU A 111 -17.10 -2.14 6.17
CA LEU A 111 -16.43 -2.56 7.39
C LEU A 111 -17.43 -3.23 8.35
N GLU A 112 -16.92 -3.90 9.39
CA GLU A 112 -17.77 -4.47 10.44
C GLU A 112 -18.44 -3.34 11.27
N HIS A 113 -19.62 -3.61 11.82
CA HIS A 113 -20.35 -2.64 12.62
C HIS A 113 -19.67 -2.29 13.95
N ARG A 114 -18.86 -3.22 14.49
CA ARG A 114 -18.18 -3.03 15.77
C ARG A 114 -16.73 -3.51 15.70
N TYR A 115 -15.87 -2.69 16.27
CA TYR A 115 -14.47 -3.04 16.56
C TYR A 115 -14.19 -2.83 18.05
N PRO A 116 -13.93 -3.90 18.83
CA PRO A 116 -13.52 -3.78 20.23
C PRO A 116 -12.29 -2.89 20.42
N ILE A 117 -11.31 -2.96 19.50
CA ILE A 117 -10.11 -2.13 19.58
C ILE A 117 -9.74 -1.61 18.21
N LEU A 118 -9.44 -0.31 18.16
CA LEU A 118 -8.69 0.29 17.04
C LEU A 118 -7.30 0.68 17.51
N TYR A 119 -6.31 0.46 16.63
CA TYR A 119 -4.96 0.99 16.79
C TYR A 119 -4.68 2.00 15.70
N ILE A 120 -4.03 3.09 16.05
CA ILE A 120 -3.46 4.04 15.09
C ILE A 120 -1.97 4.15 15.35
N ASP A 121 -1.18 3.90 14.32
CA ASP A 121 0.27 3.98 14.38
C ASP A 121 0.81 4.67 13.13
N ALA A 122 1.89 5.44 13.30
CA ALA A 122 2.53 6.19 12.24
C ALA A 122 3.83 5.52 11.78
N THR A 123 3.97 5.34 10.48
CA THR A 123 5.22 4.94 9.84
C THR A 123 5.73 6.07 8.96
N TYR A 124 6.97 6.47 9.15
CA TYR A 124 7.58 7.53 8.35
C TYR A 124 8.23 6.96 7.09
N VAL A 125 7.83 7.50 5.93
CA VAL A 125 8.29 7.06 4.62
C VAL A 125 8.81 8.25 3.82
N LEU A 126 10.00 8.09 3.22
CA LEU A 126 10.53 9.07 2.29
C LEU A 126 9.63 9.15 1.05
N THR A 127 8.85 10.20 0.96
CA THR A 127 7.87 10.41 -0.10
C THR A 127 8.33 11.50 -1.04
N ARG A 128 8.27 11.21 -2.34
CA ARG A 128 8.58 12.18 -3.39
C ARG A 128 7.30 12.84 -3.88
N ARG A 129 7.20 14.17 -3.70
CA ARG A 129 6.14 15.01 -4.29
C ARG A 129 6.80 16.04 -5.18
N ASP A 130 6.38 16.10 -6.42
CA ASP A 130 6.95 17.00 -7.43
C ASP A 130 8.48 16.90 -7.50
N ASN A 131 9.20 17.91 -7.10
CA ASN A 131 10.67 17.97 -7.11
C ASN A 131 11.31 17.85 -5.73
N ALA A 132 10.53 17.59 -4.67
CA ALA A 132 11.01 17.47 -3.30
C ALA A 132 10.84 16.05 -2.77
N VAL A 133 11.74 15.64 -1.87
CA VAL A 133 11.63 14.41 -1.08
C VAL A 133 11.50 14.82 0.37
N SER A 134 10.43 14.41 1.02
CA SER A 134 10.16 14.66 2.44
C SER A 134 9.91 13.34 3.17
N ASN A 135 10.21 13.33 4.46
CA ASN A 135 9.85 12.22 5.33
C ASN A 135 8.43 12.47 5.82
N GLU A 136 7.47 11.72 5.29
CA GLU A 136 6.05 11.90 5.58
C GLU A 136 5.51 10.78 6.45
N ALA A 137 4.60 11.13 7.37
CA ALA A 137 3.91 10.17 8.21
C ALA A 137 2.75 9.51 7.46
N TYR A 138 2.74 8.20 7.46
CA TYR A 138 1.62 7.37 6.99
C TYR A 138 0.99 6.70 8.20
N TYR A 139 -0.25 7.05 8.49
CA TYR A 139 -1.00 6.53 9.61
C TYR A 139 -1.80 5.31 9.17
N THR A 140 -1.57 4.20 9.85
CA THR A 140 -2.33 2.97 9.65
C THR A 140 -3.38 2.84 10.74
N VAL A 141 -4.65 2.71 10.36
CA VAL A 141 -5.75 2.39 11.27
C VAL A 141 -6.03 0.90 11.19
N LEU A 142 -5.79 0.18 12.26
CA LEU A 142 -5.94 -1.26 12.37
C LEU A 142 -7.05 -1.59 13.35
N GLY A 143 -8.07 -2.33 12.89
CA GLY A 143 -9.17 -2.83 13.70
C GLY A 143 -8.93 -4.25 14.19
N VAL A 144 -9.34 -4.51 15.43
CA VAL A 144 -9.48 -5.85 15.98
C VAL A 144 -10.95 -6.21 16.01
N ARG A 145 -11.31 -7.30 15.32
CA ARG A 145 -12.68 -7.82 15.28
C ARG A 145 -13.04 -8.60 16.56
N GLU A 146 -14.29 -8.95 16.72
CA GLU A 146 -14.77 -9.74 17.87
C GLU A 146 -14.13 -11.12 17.95
N ASP A 147 -13.81 -11.74 16.81
CA ASP A 147 -13.09 -13.01 16.71
C ASP A 147 -11.57 -12.88 16.97
N ARG A 148 -11.11 -11.67 17.35
CA ARG A 148 -9.71 -11.29 17.57
C ARG A 148 -8.84 -11.26 16.31
N THR A 149 -9.39 -11.44 15.14
CA THR A 149 -8.67 -11.20 13.90
C THR A 149 -8.39 -9.70 13.74
N ARG A 150 -7.34 -9.38 13.01
CA ARG A 150 -6.91 -8.00 12.78
C ARG A 150 -7.03 -7.65 11.32
N GLU A 151 -7.51 -6.46 11.04
CA GLU A 151 -7.52 -5.94 9.69
C GLU A 151 -7.14 -4.47 9.64
N VAL A 152 -6.45 -4.06 8.59
CA VAL A 152 -6.21 -2.65 8.33
C VAL A 152 -7.48 -2.04 7.73
N LEU A 153 -8.02 -1.02 8.38
CA LEU A 153 -9.23 -0.34 7.92
C LEU A 153 -8.92 0.71 6.86
N THR A 154 -7.88 1.49 7.11
CA THR A 154 -7.39 2.51 6.17
C THR A 154 -5.92 2.84 6.42
N VAL A 155 -5.29 3.43 5.41
CA VAL A 155 -3.95 4.03 5.51
C VAL A 155 -4.06 5.43 4.95
N VAL A 156 -3.70 6.44 5.75
CA VAL A 156 -3.79 7.85 5.37
C VAL A 156 -2.45 8.53 5.52
N ASN A 157 -2.20 9.51 4.66
CA ASN A 157 -1.02 10.35 4.73
C ASN A 157 -1.45 11.80 4.90
N PHE A 158 -1.02 12.44 5.96
CA PHE A 158 -1.26 13.85 6.20
C PHE A 158 0.06 14.61 6.19
N PRO A 159 0.21 15.62 5.33
CA PRO A 159 1.40 16.48 5.33
C PRO A 159 1.59 17.22 6.67
N THR A 160 0.49 17.55 7.32
CA THR A 160 0.40 18.16 8.66
C THR A 160 -0.68 17.44 9.46
N GLU A 161 -0.34 17.01 10.65
CA GLU A 161 -1.30 16.42 11.58
C GLU A 161 -2.27 17.50 12.11
N SER A 162 -3.57 17.25 12.06
CA SER A 162 -4.59 18.14 12.58
C SER A 162 -5.84 17.37 13.05
N ALA A 163 -6.61 17.98 13.95
CA ALA A 163 -7.90 17.45 14.38
C ALA A 163 -8.89 17.26 13.22
N THR A 164 -8.85 18.13 12.21
CA THR A 164 -9.70 18.04 11.00
C THR A 164 -9.42 16.76 10.22
N ASN A 165 -8.15 16.38 10.08
CA ASN A 165 -7.76 15.17 9.38
C ASN A 165 -8.29 13.91 10.07
N TRP A 166 -8.25 13.85 11.41
CA TRP A 166 -8.79 12.73 12.18
C TRP A 166 -10.31 12.67 12.11
N LYS A 167 -10.97 13.82 12.03
CA LYS A 167 -12.41 13.87 11.82
C LYS A 167 -12.80 13.22 10.49
N GLU A 168 -12.11 13.55 9.40
CA GLU A 168 -12.35 12.94 8.09
C GLU A 168 -12.14 11.43 8.11
N VAL A 169 -11.09 10.95 8.78
CA VAL A 169 -10.82 9.50 8.93
C VAL A 169 -11.93 8.79 9.68
N PHE A 170 -12.38 9.34 10.80
CA PHE A 170 -13.43 8.69 11.59
C PHE A 170 -14.80 8.76 10.90
N GLU A 171 -15.10 9.85 10.19
CA GLU A 171 -16.32 9.97 9.38
C GLU A 171 -16.30 8.97 8.21
N ASP A 172 -15.15 8.76 7.54
CA ASP A 172 -15.00 7.74 6.50
C ASP A 172 -15.24 6.34 7.05
N ILE A 173 -14.60 5.98 8.16
CA ILE A 173 -14.78 4.68 8.82
C ILE A 173 -16.25 4.46 9.20
N LYS A 174 -16.90 5.49 9.72
CA LYS A 174 -18.32 5.45 10.07
C LYS A 174 -19.22 5.30 8.83
N ALA A 175 -18.94 6.04 7.77
CA ALA A 175 -19.67 5.94 6.49
C ALA A 175 -19.54 4.56 5.85
N ARG A 176 -18.44 3.86 6.11
CA ARG A 176 -18.17 2.49 5.64
C ARG A 176 -18.79 1.41 6.52
N GLY A 177 -19.53 1.77 7.57
CA GLY A 177 -20.38 0.86 8.35
C GLY A 177 -19.99 0.67 9.81
N VAL A 178 -18.97 1.31 10.33
CA VAL A 178 -18.58 1.19 11.74
C VAL A 178 -19.51 2.02 12.61
N ASP A 179 -20.26 1.38 13.47
CA ASP A 179 -21.18 2.02 14.41
C ASP A 179 -20.52 2.26 15.78
N THR A 180 -19.73 1.31 16.26
CA THR A 180 -19.15 1.34 17.60
C THR A 180 -17.69 0.91 17.64
N ILE A 181 -16.94 1.62 18.49
CA ILE A 181 -15.57 1.31 18.88
C ILE A 181 -15.56 1.34 20.41
N ASP A 182 -14.96 0.34 21.06
CA ASP A 182 -14.87 0.33 22.52
C ASP A 182 -13.59 1.04 22.98
N LEU A 183 -12.46 0.81 22.32
CA LEU A 183 -11.16 1.37 22.70
C LEU A 183 -10.36 1.82 21.48
N LEU A 184 -9.86 3.05 21.50
CA LEU A 184 -8.85 3.55 20.59
C LEU A 184 -7.49 3.59 21.27
N VAL A 185 -6.48 2.95 20.68
CA VAL A 185 -5.09 3.00 21.13
C VAL A 185 -4.25 3.73 20.10
N CYS A 186 -3.61 4.82 20.49
CA CYS A 186 -2.73 5.57 19.58
C CYS A 186 -1.57 6.22 20.34
N ASP A 187 -0.63 6.79 19.61
CA ASP A 187 0.33 7.74 20.16
C ASP A 187 -0.35 9.09 20.46
N GLY A 188 0.33 10.03 21.09
CA GLY A 188 -0.20 11.34 21.46
C GLY A 188 -0.54 12.23 20.25
N LEU A 189 -1.51 11.81 19.44
CA LEU A 189 -1.91 12.48 18.21
C LEU A 189 -2.75 13.74 18.51
N CYS A 190 -2.42 14.84 17.85
CA CYS A 190 -3.03 16.14 18.12
C CYS A 190 -4.53 16.16 17.77
N GLY A 191 -5.37 16.49 18.76
CA GLY A 191 -6.82 16.68 18.59
C GLY A 191 -7.64 15.40 18.37
N ILE A 192 -7.03 14.22 18.49
CA ILE A 192 -7.73 12.95 18.26
C ILE A 192 -8.79 12.67 19.32
N GLU A 193 -8.55 13.06 20.56
CA GLU A 193 -9.48 12.84 21.69
C GLU A 193 -10.84 13.50 21.46
N ASN A 194 -10.83 14.79 21.13
CA ASN A 194 -12.06 15.53 20.87
C ASN A 194 -12.81 14.99 19.65
N THR A 195 -12.06 14.57 18.64
CA THR A 195 -12.63 14.03 17.40
C THR A 195 -13.23 12.65 17.63
N LEU A 196 -12.55 11.80 18.40
CA LEU A 196 -13.07 10.50 18.81
C LEU A 196 -14.38 10.64 19.59
N ALA A 197 -14.38 11.48 20.63
CA ALA A 197 -15.57 11.72 21.46
C ALA A 197 -16.75 12.28 20.65
N ALA A 198 -16.50 13.08 19.63
CA ALA A 198 -17.54 13.62 18.75
C ALA A 198 -18.11 12.56 17.78
N THR A 199 -17.30 11.63 17.30
CA THR A 199 -17.72 10.65 16.27
C THR A 199 -18.16 9.33 16.86
N PHE A 200 -17.45 8.85 17.89
CA PHE A 200 -17.69 7.60 18.61
C PHE A 200 -17.73 7.87 20.15
N PRO A 201 -18.84 8.42 20.68
CA PRO A 201 -18.92 8.87 22.08
C PRO A 201 -18.73 7.78 23.13
N SER A 202 -18.92 6.51 22.75
CA SER A 202 -18.73 5.35 23.63
C SER A 202 -17.31 4.82 23.67
N ALA A 203 -16.42 5.35 22.83
CA ALA A 203 -15.06 4.86 22.73
C ALA A 203 -14.15 5.48 23.79
N ASP A 204 -13.41 4.64 24.50
CA ASP A 204 -12.33 5.08 25.38
C ASP A 204 -11.05 5.34 24.58
N LEU A 205 -10.21 6.28 25.03
CA LEU A 205 -8.91 6.56 24.46
C LEU A 205 -7.80 6.08 25.40
N GLN A 206 -6.85 5.31 24.86
CA GLN A 206 -5.66 4.89 25.57
C GLN A 206 -4.41 5.27 24.78
N LEU A 207 -3.46 5.91 25.46
CA LEU A 207 -2.14 6.16 24.88
C LEU A 207 -1.36 4.84 24.73
N CYS A 208 -0.64 4.70 23.62
CA CYS A 208 0.16 3.51 23.34
C CYS A 208 1.27 3.35 24.40
N THR A 209 1.19 2.28 25.18
CA THR A 209 2.17 2.00 26.24
C THR A 209 3.58 1.76 25.70
N VAL A 210 3.72 1.21 24.50
CA VAL A 210 5.03 0.98 23.86
C VAL A 210 5.71 2.31 23.54
N HIS A 211 4.99 3.27 22.96
CA HIS A 211 5.49 4.61 22.69
C HIS A 211 5.82 5.37 23.98
N LEU A 212 4.97 5.25 24.99
CA LEU A 212 5.17 5.85 26.29
C LEU A 212 6.45 5.31 26.96
N ILE A 213 6.64 3.99 26.98
CA ILE A 213 7.87 3.37 27.53
C ILE A 213 9.09 3.81 26.75
N THR A 214 9.01 3.88 25.43
CA THR A 214 10.12 4.33 24.57
C THR A 214 10.48 5.78 24.85
N LEU A 215 9.48 6.65 25.01
CA LEU A 215 9.67 8.05 25.40
C LEU A 215 10.32 8.18 26.78
N PHE A 216 9.88 7.42 27.79
CA PHE A 216 10.48 7.39 29.11
C PHE A 216 11.95 6.91 29.08
N ARG A 217 12.25 5.89 28.29
CA ARG A 217 13.64 5.42 28.10
C ARG A 217 14.51 6.51 27.47
N TYR A 218 13.98 7.22 26.47
CA TYR A 218 14.71 8.30 25.83
C TYR A 218 14.93 9.49 26.75
N ILE A 219 13.89 9.95 27.48
CA ILE A 219 13.98 11.03 28.46
C ILE A 219 14.92 10.62 29.59
N GLY A 220 14.81 9.40 30.10
CA GLY A 220 15.71 8.87 31.13
C GLY A 220 17.17 8.85 30.69
N ALA A 221 17.47 8.44 29.46
CA ALA A 221 18.81 8.47 28.90
C ALA A 221 19.34 9.90 28.75
N VAL A 222 18.51 10.84 28.29
CA VAL A 222 18.87 12.26 28.18
C VAL A 222 19.14 12.88 29.57
N PHE A 223 18.24 12.60 30.55
CA PHE A 223 18.46 13.07 31.93
C PHE A 223 19.73 12.52 32.56
N PHE A 224 20.02 11.24 32.35
CA PHE A 224 21.24 10.60 32.84
C PHE A 224 22.49 11.19 32.18
N THR A 225 22.42 11.46 30.87
CA THR A 225 23.54 12.12 30.15
C THR A 225 23.75 13.54 30.64
N LEU A 226 22.69 14.32 30.83
CA LEU A 226 22.79 15.69 31.38
C LEU A 226 23.28 15.69 32.81
N LEU A 227 22.88 14.73 33.64
CA LEU A 227 23.35 14.57 35.01
C LEU A 227 24.87 14.26 35.04
N ILE A 228 25.35 13.37 34.17
CA ILE A 228 26.77 13.05 34.03
C ILE A 228 27.54 14.29 33.59
N VAL A 229 27.11 15.02 32.57
CA VAL A 229 27.75 16.25 32.10
C VAL A 229 27.82 17.28 33.23
N PHE A 230 26.70 17.48 33.95
CA PHE A 230 26.65 18.40 35.09
C PHE A 230 27.62 18.01 36.20
N LEU A 231 27.74 16.73 36.52
CA LEU A 231 28.69 16.24 37.52
C LEU A 231 30.16 16.41 37.08
N PHE A 232 30.44 16.18 35.79
CA PHE A 232 31.77 16.38 35.24
C PHE A 232 32.19 17.87 35.20
N VAL A 233 31.24 18.75 34.79
CA VAL A 233 31.49 20.20 34.77
C VAL A 233 31.73 20.73 36.17
N ASN A 234 30.94 20.36 37.17
CA ASN A 234 31.13 20.75 38.55
C ASN A 234 32.45 20.22 39.15
N LYS A 235 32.88 19.00 38.79
CA LYS A 235 34.13 18.43 39.23
C LYS A 235 35.34 19.15 38.62
N ALA A 236 35.21 19.62 37.37
CA ALA A 236 36.28 20.44 36.72
C ALA A 236 36.43 21.81 37.37
N PHE A 237 35.33 22.42 37.84
CA PHE A 237 35.36 23.70 38.55
C PHE A 237 36.01 23.59 39.94
N THR A 238 35.70 22.53 40.71
CA THR A 238 36.28 22.31 42.05
C THR A 238 37.80 22.01 42.01
N VAL A 239 38.28 21.37 40.95
CA VAL A 239 39.73 21.13 40.78
C VAL A 239 40.52 22.41 40.42
N SER A 240 39.85 23.39 39.75
CA SER A 240 40.46 24.67 39.39
C SER A 240 40.66 25.63 40.60
N GLU A 241 39.89 25.48 41.67
CA GLU A 241 40.06 26.33 42.88
C GLU A 241 41.16 25.83 43.81
N HIS A 242 41.52 24.54 43.76
CA HIS A 242 42.62 23.99 44.60
C HIS A 242 44.06 24.24 44.07
N HIS A 243 44.19 24.84 42.88
CA HIS A 243 45.49 25.19 42.30
C HIS A 243 45.81 26.67 42.37
N LYS A 244 45.08 27.46 43.17
CA LYS A 244 45.34 28.91 43.40
C LYS A 244 45.59 29.28 44.85
N ASN A 245 45.99 28.34 45.71
CA ASN A 245 46.55 28.65 47.04
C ASN A 245 47.97 28.09 47.22
#